data_6a93daa0102175e7e8759e7cd9c1a0a3
#
_entry.id   6a93daa0102175e7e8759e7cd9c1a0a3
#
_cell.length_a   1.000
_cell.length_b   1.000
_cell.length_c   1.000
_cell.angle_alpha   90.00
_cell.angle_beta   90.00
_cell.angle_gamma   90.00
#
_symmetry.space_group_name_H-M   'P 1'
#
loop_
_entity.id
_entity.type
_entity.pdbx_description
1 polymer ?
#
loop_
_entity_poly.entity_id
_entity_poly.type
_entity_poly.pdbx_seq_one_letter_code
_entity_poly.pdbx_strand_id
1 'polypeptide(L)'
;NVHVMHSAVVAQLANARLGTHSTLSRGEVRGGGRKPWRQKGTGRARAGTIRSPLWRVGGIIFGPKPRDYSKKLPKKVKRLALCSALSSKVKENTLIVVDQFVFEQPKTKEMVQVLKNLNVDKKALIVTEDDKNVILSARNIPGVLTSSANTLNVVDILKHDYIIFSKAAVQKTEEVLGNA
;
A
#
# COMPACT_ATOMS: atom_id res chain seq x y z
N ASN A 1 -1.94 8.10 18.94
CA ASN A 1 -3.17 7.29 19.04
C ASN A 1 -3.07 6.10 18.10
N VAL A 2 -2.75 4.90 18.65
CA VAL A 2 -2.51 3.66 17.88
C VAL A 2 -3.75 3.20 17.11
N HIS A 3 -4.95 3.30 17.70
CA HIS A 3 -6.19 2.87 17.04
C HIS A 3 -6.48 3.67 15.76
N VAL A 4 -6.25 4.96 15.79
CA VAL A 4 -6.48 5.84 14.62
C VAL A 4 -5.43 5.56 13.53
N MET A 5 -4.17 5.36 13.90
CA MET A 5 -3.12 4.94 12.95
C MET A 5 -3.46 3.60 12.30
N HIS A 6 -3.85 2.59 13.07
CA HIS A 6 -4.27 1.29 12.56
C HIS A 6 -5.44 1.41 11.57
N SER A 7 -6.47 2.18 11.92
CA SER A 7 -7.62 2.40 11.03
C SER A 7 -7.22 3.05 9.71
N ALA A 8 -6.28 4.02 9.74
CA ALA A 8 -5.75 4.66 8.54
C ALA A 8 -4.94 3.68 7.66
N VAL A 9 -4.07 2.87 8.26
CA VAL A 9 -3.29 1.83 7.57
C VAL A 9 -4.23 0.81 6.89
N VAL A 10 -5.21 0.29 7.63
CA VAL A 10 -6.18 -0.68 7.08
C VAL A 10 -6.97 -0.09 5.92
N ALA A 11 -7.40 1.17 6.03
CA ALA A 11 -8.11 1.84 4.92
C ALA A 11 -7.19 2.05 3.71
N GLN A 12 -5.97 2.50 3.91
CA GLN A 12 -5.00 2.75 2.83
C GLN A 12 -4.64 1.46 2.09
N LEU A 13 -4.35 0.37 2.82
CA LEU A 13 -4.05 -0.93 2.23
C LEU A 13 -5.27 -1.54 1.52
N ALA A 14 -6.47 -1.35 2.05
CA ALA A 14 -7.70 -1.79 1.40
C ALA A 14 -7.93 -1.03 0.08
N ASN A 15 -7.72 0.28 0.07
CA ASN A 15 -7.91 1.14 -1.10
C ASN A 15 -6.90 0.85 -2.24
N ALA A 16 -5.74 0.26 -1.92
CA ALA A 16 -4.77 -0.16 -2.91
C ALA A 16 -5.18 -1.44 -3.67
N ARG A 17 -6.21 -2.17 -3.19
CA ARG A 17 -6.68 -3.41 -3.82
C ARG A 17 -7.65 -3.12 -4.95
N LEU A 18 -7.35 -3.60 -6.15
CA LEU A 18 -8.21 -3.45 -7.34
C LEU A 18 -9.47 -4.31 -7.31
N GLY A 19 -9.44 -5.47 -6.64
CA GLY A 19 -10.60 -6.35 -6.52
C GLY A 19 -11.06 -7.02 -7.82
N THR A 20 -10.21 -7.16 -8.81
CA THR A 20 -10.54 -7.69 -10.15
C THR A 20 -10.59 -9.22 -10.25
N HIS A 21 -10.28 -9.93 -9.17
CA HIS A 21 -10.33 -11.38 -9.16
C HIS A 21 -11.75 -11.89 -9.40
N SER A 22 -11.89 -12.90 -10.28
CA SER A 22 -13.17 -13.49 -10.62
C SER A 22 -13.04 -14.97 -10.88
N THR A 23 -14.05 -15.73 -10.51
CA THR A 23 -14.19 -17.14 -10.84
C THR A 23 -15.57 -17.38 -11.43
N LEU A 24 -15.69 -18.43 -12.26
CA LEU A 24 -16.94 -18.80 -12.87
C LEU A 24 -17.72 -19.75 -11.96
N SER A 25 -18.92 -19.40 -11.60
CA SER A 25 -19.88 -20.29 -10.92
C SER A 25 -20.46 -21.32 -11.90
N ARG A 26 -21.14 -22.32 -11.37
CA ARG A 26 -21.80 -23.37 -12.17
C ARG A 26 -22.71 -22.82 -13.29
N GLY A 27 -23.39 -21.68 -13.05
CA GLY A 27 -24.24 -21.07 -14.03
C GLY A 27 -23.51 -20.35 -15.17
N GLU A 28 -22.30 -19.84 -14.87
CA GLU A 28 -21.49 -19.03 -15.79
C GLU A 28 -20.55 -19.84 -16.67
N VAL A 29 -20.21 -21.07 -16.25
CA VAL A 29 -19.36 -21.98 -17.04
C VAL A 29 -20.10 -22.40 -18.30
N ARG A 30 -19.40 -22.36 -19.45
CA ARG A 30 -19.93 -22.80 -20.75
C ARG A 30 -20.21 -24.32 -20.77
N GLY A 31 -21.28 -24.75 -21.43
CA GLY A 31 -21.62 -26.16 -21.63
C GLY A 31 -22.84 -26.61 -20.79
N GLY A 32 -23.07 -27.91 -20.68
CA GLY A 32 -23.98 -28.53 -19.72
C GLY A 32 -25.47 -28.48 -19.98
N GLY A 33 -25.97 -28.13 -21.15
CA GLY A 33 -27.41 -28.15 -21.49
C GLY A 33 -28.01 -29.55 -21.48
N ARG A 34 -27.22 -30.59 -21.62
CA ARG A 34 -27.68 -31.99 -21.68
C ARG A 34 -27.22 -32.75 -20.45
N LYS A 35 -28.08 -33.66 -19.91
CA LYS A 35 -27.71 -34.60 -18.86
C LYS A 35 -26.67 -35.58 -19.41
N PRO A 36 -25.52 -35.82 -18.72
CA PRO A 36 -24.42 -36.66 -19.21
C PRO A 36 -24.85 -38.11 -19.53
N TRP A 37 -25.70 -38.70 -18.67
CA TRP A 37 -26.27 -40.03 -18.86
C TRP A 37 -27.61 -40.17 -18.14
N ARG A 38 -28.34 -41.26 -18.43
CA ARG A 38 -29.64 -41.56 -17.80
C ARG A 38 -29.49 -41.77 -16.29
N GLN A 39 -30.58 -41.55 -15.56
CA GLN A 39 -30.62 -41.55 -14.10
C GLN A 39 -30.26 -42.90 -13.42
N LYS A 40 -30.60 -44.01 -14.08
CA LYS A 40 -30.41 -45.37 -13.58
C LYS A 40 -29.95 -46.27 -14.73
N GLY A 41 -29.33 -47.47 -14.37
CA GLY A 41 -28.91 -48.47 -15.35
C GLY A 41 -27.64 -48.20 -16.07
N THR A 42 -26.72 -47.35 -15.57
CA THR A 42 -25.40 -47.07 -16.16
C THR A 42 -24.24 -47.56 -15.30
N GLY A 43 -24.46 -48.02 -14.07
CA GLY A 43 -23.41 -48.36 -13.12
C GLY A 43 -22.55 -47.18 -12.65
N ARG A 44 -22.83 -45.93 -13.13
CA ARG A 44 -22.07 -44.73 -12.80
C ARG A 44 -22.79 -43.89 -11.75
N ALA A 45 -22.06 -43.05 -11.04
CA ALA A 45 -22.64 -42.07 -10.13
C ALA A 45 -23.62 -41.15 -10.88
N ARG A 46 -24.73 -40.77 -10.23
CA ARG A 46 -25.73 -39.89 -10.82
C ARG A 46 -25.13 -38.51 -11.08
N ALA A 47 -25.30 -37.98 -12.29
CA ALA A 47 -24.84 -36.65 -12.67
C ALA A 47 -25.95 -35.88 -13.42
N GLY A 48 -26.21 -34.65 -13.01
CA GLY A 48 -27.20 -33.78 -13.65
C GLY A 48 -26.57 -32.88 -14.72
N THR A 49 -25.31 -32.53 -14.57
CA THR A 49 -24.61 -31.64 -15.51
C THR A 49 -23.09 -31.81 -15.39
N ILE A 50 -22.39 -31.59 -16.47
CA ILE A 50 -20.91 -31.57 -16.52
C ILE A 50 -20.32 -30.30 -15.88
N ARG A 51 -21.12 -29.27 -15.65
CA ARG A 51 -20.72 -28.01 -15.00
C ARG A 51 -20.64 -28.14 -13.47
N SER A 52 -20.97 -29.29 -12.91
CA SER A 52 -20.90 -29.50 -11.46
C SER A 52 -19.49 -29.28 -10.96
N PRO A 53 -19.30 -28.70 -9.77
CA PRO A 53 -17.97 -28.51 -9.17
C PRO A 53 -17.16 -29.80 -8.95
N LEU A 54 -17.83 -30.94 -8.94
CA LEU A 54 -17.21 -32.28 -8.88
C LEU A 54 -16.46 -32.67 -10.15
N TRP A 55 -16.72 -31.98 -11.25
CA TRP A 55 -16.14 -32.26 -12.54
C TRP A 55 -14.94 -31.36 -12.81
N ARG A 56 -13.95 -31.88 -13.55
CA ARG A 56 -12.91 -31.03 -14.13
C ARG A 56 -13.58 -29.97 -15.01
N VAL A 57 -13.12 -28.73 -14.94
CA VAL A 57 -13.73 -27.60 -15.67
C VAL A 57 -15.15 -27.26 -15.21
N GLY A 58 -15.66 -27.83 -14.13
CA GLY A 58 -16.91 -27.41 -13.49
C GLY A 58 -16.78 -26.05 -12.81
N GLY A 59 -17.94 -25.48 -12.41
CA GLY A 59 -17.96 -24.20 -11.73
C GLY A 59 -17.38 -24.24 -10.33
N ILE A 60 -16.84 -23.13 -9.87
CA ILE A 60 -16.29 -22.98 -8.51
C ILE A 60 -17.42 -22.57 -7.56
N ILE A 61 -17.48 -23.21 -6.39
CA ILE A 61 -18.41 -22.86 -5.31
C ILE A 61 -17.72 -21.83 -4.41
N PHE A 62 -18.42 -20.75 -4.04
CA PHE A 62 -17.91 -19.68 -3.18
C PHE A 62 -16.57 -19.09 -3.62
N GLY A 63 -16.29 -19.11 -4.93
CA GLY A 63 -15.09 -18.48 -5.47
C GLY A 63 -15.14 -16.96 -5.40
N PRO A 64 -13.98 -16.29 -5.50
CA PRO A 64 -13.92 -14.85 -5.45
C PRO A 64 -14.67 -14.21 -6.62
N LYS A 65 -15.40 -13.15 -6.34
CA LYS A 65 -16.07 -12.28 -7.33
C LYS A 65 -15.48 -10.88 -7.27
N PRO A 66 -15.52 -10.12 -8.35
CA PRO A 66 -15.08 -8.72 -8.34
C PRO A 66 -15.84 -7.94 -7.26
N ARG A 67 -15.12 -7.18 -6.46
CA ARG A 67 -15.69 -6.33 -5.43
C ARG A 67 -14.86 -5.10 -5.16
N ASP A 68 -15.49 -4.05 -4.70
CA ASP A 68 -14.84 -2.85 -4.20
C ASP A 68 -14.34 -3.09 -2.75
N TYR A 69 -13.08 -2.74 -2.51
CA TYR A 69 -12.44 -2.80 -1.18
C TYR A 69 -12.30 -1.41 -0.56
N SER A 70 -12.74 -0.35 -1.22
CA SER A 70 -12.52 1.00 -0.77
C SER A 70 -13.14 1.28 0.59
N LYS A 71 -12.36 1.95 1.46
CA LYS A 71 -12.78 2.40 2.79
C LYS A 71 -12.61 3.90 2.89
N LYS A 72 -13.69 4.61 3.19
CA LYS A 72 -13.68 6.06 3.41
C LYS A 72 -13.34 6.36 4.87
N LEU A 73 -12.44 7.33 5.08
CA LEU A 73 -12.15 7.89 6.40
C LEU A 73 -12.39 9.40 6.37
N PRO A 74 -12.96 9.98 7.44
CA PRO A 74 -13.09 11.43 7.60
C PRO A 74 -11.73 12.13 7.52
N LYS A 75 -11.69 13.35 6.97
CA LYS A 75 -10.46 14.14 6.83
C LYS A 75 -9.75 14.36 8.17
N LYS A 76 -10.51 14.69 9.23
CA LYS A 76 -9.98 14.89 10.59
C LYS A 76 -9.29 13.64 11.13
N VAL A 77 -9.86 12.44 10.87
CA VAL A 77 -9.26 11.15 11.30
C VAL A 77 -7.95 10.89 10.57
N LYS A 78 -7.88 11.17 9.25
CA LYS A 78 -6.65 11.02 8.47
C LYS A 78 -5.52 11.93 8.99
N ARG A 79 -5.83 13.21 9.29
CA ARG A 79 -4.88 14.17 9.85
C ARG A 79 -4.40 13.73 11.23
N LEU A 80 -5.31 13.33 12.12
CA LEU A 80 -4.96 12.82 13.44
C LEU A 80 -4.07 11.57 13.36
N ALA A 81 -4.30 10.69 12.38
CA ALA A 81 -3.45 9.53 12.14
C ALA A 81 -2.02 9.93 11.74
N LEU A 82 -1.87 10.92 10.83
CA LEU A 82 -0.56 11.44 10.41
C LEU A 82 0.18 12.09 11.59
N CYS A 83 -0.48 12.97 12.33
CA CYS A 83 0.11 13.61 13.53
C CYS A 83 0.54 12.55 14.55
N SER A 84 -0.28 11.52 14.78
CA SER A 84 0.05 10.43 15.72
C SER A 84 1.25 9.62 15.25
N ALA A 85 1.37 9.35 13.93
CA ALA A 85 2.50 8.63 13.36
C ALA A 85 3.81 9.43 13.46
N LEU A 86 3.78 10.72 13.13
CA LEU A 86 4.93 11.61 13.27
C LEU A 86 5.36 11.75 14.75
N SER A 87 4.40 11.89 15.66
CA SER A 87 4.67 11.95 17.11
C SER A 87 5.35 10.66 17.63
N SER A 88 5.00 9.49 17.08
CA SER A 88 5.67 8.23 17.41
C SER A 88 7.14 8.29 16.99
N LYS A 89 7.42 8.74 15.77
CA LYS A 89 8.78 8.85 15.23
C LYS A 89 9.65 9.85 16.00
N VAL A 90 9.05 10.94 16.47
CA VAL A 90 9.76 11.89 17.35
C VAL A 90 10.10 11.26 18.68
N LYS A 91 9.15 10.53 19.31
CA LYS A 91 9.40 9.84 20.59
C LYS A 91 10.47 8.75 20.50
N GLU A 92 10.58 8.10 19.35
CA GLU A 92 11.56 7.06 19.06
C GLU A 92 12.95 7.65 18.68
N ASN A 93 13.08 8.98 18.57
CA ASN A 93 14.27 9.69 18.06
C ASN A 93 14.69 9.21 16.66
N THR A 94 13.73 8.83 15.83
CA THR A 94 13.96 8.34 14.46
C THR A 94 13.57 9.37 13.38
N LEU A 95 13.20 10.59 13.80
CA LEU A 95 12.94 11.72 12.92
C LEU A 95 14.18 12.63 12.92
N ILE A 96 14.75 12.86 11.73
CA ILE A 96 15.92 13.70 11.50
C ILE A 96 15.49 14.89 10.63
N VAL A 97 15.91 16.08 10.99
CA VAL A 97 15.70 17.28 10.17
C VAL A 97 17.03 17.77 9.64
N VAL A 98 17.13 17.98 8.32
CA VAL A 98 18.29 18.53 7.63
C VAL A 98 17.95 19.91 7.09
N ASP A 99 18.88 20.84 7.12
CA ASP A 99 18.63 22.19 6.61
C ASP A 99 18.28 22.17 5.12
N GLN A 100 19.13 21.53 4.31
CA GLN A 100 18.95 21.44 2.86
C GLN A 100 19.70 20.26 2.26
N PHE A 101 19.13 19.66 1.22
CA PHE A 101 19.86 18.72 0.34
C PHE A 101 20.37 19.51 -0.87
N VAL A 102 21.67 19.57 -1.05
CA VAL A 102 22.28 20.26 -2.20
C VAL A 102 22.91 19.22 -3.11
N PHE A 103 22.30 18.97 -4.25
CA PHE A 103 22.82 18.10 -5.31
C PHE A 103 22.81 18.86 -6.63
N GLU A 104 24.00 19.17 -7.17
CA GLU A 104 24.14 19.79 -8.49
C GLU A 104 23.64 18.85 -9.60
N GLN A 105 23.93 17.56 -9.46
CA GLN A 105 23.51 16.51 -10.37
C GLN A 105 22.98 15.30 -9.60
N PRO A 106 22.04 14.53 -10.17
CA PRO A 106 21.52 13.34 -9.50
C PRO A 106 22.59 12.23 -9.45
N LYS A 107 23.11 11.94 -8.24
CA LYS A 107 24.12 10.91 -7.99
C LYS A 107 23.76 10.08 -6.76
N THR A 108 23.59 8.77 -6.96
CA THR A 108 23.28 7.83 -5.86
C THR A 108 24.42 7.70 -4.84
N LYS A 109 25.68 7.81 -5.28
CA LYS A 109 26.87 7.74 -4.40
C LYS A 109 26.87 8.85 -3.35
N GLU A 110 26.52 10.07 -3.74
CA GLU A 110 26.45 11.22 -2.82
C GLU A 110 25.31 11.02 -1.81
N MET A 111 24.14 10.54 -2.23
CA MET A 111 23.03 10.24 -1.31
C MET A 111 23.41 9.14 -0.32
N VAL A 112 24.08 8.08 -0.74
CA VAL A 112 24.56 7.01 0.16
C VAL A 112 25.55 7.59 1.20
N GLN A 113 26.42 8.54 0.80
CA GLN A 113 27.33 9.21 1.73
C GLN A 113 26.56 10.04 2.77
N VAL A 114 25.52 10.78 2.34
CA VAL A 114 24.66 11.56 3.25
C VAL A 114 23.98 10.63 4.27
N LEU A 115 23.40 9.51 3.82
CA LEU A 115 22.75 8.55 4.72
C LEU A 115 23.73 7.95 5.73
N LYS A 116 24.95 7.63 5.30
CA LYS A 116 26.02 7.17 6.20
C LYS A 116 26.41 8.22 7.24
N ASN A 117 26.56 9.48 6.82
CA ASN A 117 26.90 10.59 7.73
C ASN A 117 25.80 10.82 8.78
N LEU A 118 24.53 10.53 8.43
CA LEU A 118 23.39 10.60 9.34
C LEU A 118 23.20 9.33 10.19
N ASN A 119 24.09 8.34 10.08
CA ASN A 119 24.01 7.03 10.75
C ASN A 119 22.67 6.29 10.48
N VAL A 120 22.19 6.37 9.24
CA VAL A 120 20.93 5.74 8.83
C VAL A 120 21.26 4.42 8.10
N ASP A 121 21.27 3.32 8.85
CA ASP A 121 21.60 1.97 8.33
C ASP A 121 20.36 1.15 7.93
N LYS A 122 19.17 1.67 8.21
CA LYS A 122 17.89 0.99 7.98
C LYS A 122 17.06 1.72 6.92
N LYS A 123 15.80 1.29 6.78
CA LYS A 123 14.86 1.91 5.85
C LYS A 123 14.61 3.37 6.19
N ALA A 124 14.75 4.24 5.21
CA ALA A 124 14.57 5.68 5.36
C ALA A 124 13.51 6.25 4.42
N LEU A 125 12.66 7.12 4.96
CA LEU A 125 11.74 7.95 4.19
C LEU A 125 12.31 9.38 4.13
N ILE A 126 12.64 9.85 2.94
CA ILE A 126 13.14 11.21 2.70
C ILE A 126 11.96 12.08 2.25
N VAL A 127 11.70 13.16 2.96
CA VAL A 127 10.62 14.09 2.65
C VAL A 127 11.20 15.43 2.22
N THR A 128 10.93 15.82 0.97
CA THR A 128 11.44 17.04 0.35
C THR A 128 10.33 17.83 -0.34
N GLU A 129 10.62 19.05 -0.79
CA GLU A 129 9.74 19.88 -1.62
C GLU A 129 9.97 19.63 -3.12
N ASP A 130 9.68 18.39 -3.60
CA ASP A 130 9.75 18.02 -5.02
C ASP A 130 11.12 18.25 -5.71
N ASP A 131 12.22 18.14 -4.97
CA ASP A 131 13.58 18.25 -5.48
C ASP A 131 13.92 17.04 -6.37
N LYS A 132 13.86 17.25 -7.71
CA LYS A 132 14.10 16.20 -8.70
C LYS A 132 15.45 15.51 -8.53
N ASN A 133 16.50 16.26 -8.23
CA ASN A 133 17.85 15.71 -8.05
C ASN A 133 17.92 14.79 -6.84
N VAL A 134 17.27 15.14 -5.73
CA VAL A 134 17.17 14.31 -4.52
C VAL A 134 16.39 13.03 -4.81
N ILE A 135 15.24 13.13 -5.46
CA ILE A 135 14.39 11.98 -5.81
C ILE A 135 15.15 11.00 -6.71
N LEU A 136 15.80 11.50 -7.76
CA LEU A 136 16.57 10.66 -8.68
C LEU A 136 17.79 10.02 -8.03
N SER A 137 18.44 10.71 -7.08
CA SER A 137 19.59 10.20 -6.34
C SER A 137 19.20 9.10 -5.33
N ALA A 138 18.02 9.19 -4.72
CA ALA A 138 17.56 8.29 -3.67
C ALA A 138 16.82 7.04 -4.19
N ARG A 139 16.05 7.15 -5.28
CA ARG A 139 15.11 6.10 -5.73
C ARG A 139 15.73 4.74 -6.03
N ASN A 140 17.03 4.70 -6.35
CA ASN A 140 17.75 3.45 -6.66
C ASN A 140 18.34 2.76 -5.41
N ILE A 141 18.24 3.39 -4.25
CA ILE A 141 18.82 2.84 -3.01
C ILE A 141 17.79 1.91 -2.35
N PRO A 142 18.12 0.61 -2.13
CA PRO A 142 17.20 -0.31 -1.48
C PRO A 142 16.80 0.17 -0.08
N GLY A 143 15.51 0.16 0.21
CA GLY A 143 14.98 0.58 1.52
C GLY A 143 14.81 2.09 1.70
N VAL A 144 15.16 2.90 0.70
CA VAL A 144 14.95 4.36 0.72
C VAL A 144 13.76 4.71 -0.16
N LEU A 145 12.83 5.50 0.38
CA LEU A 145 11.71 6.06 -0.36
C LEU A 145 11.74 7.58 -0.24
N THR A 146 11.38 8.27 -1.31
CA THR A 146 11.20 9.73 -1.32
C THR A 146 9.73 10.08 -1.40
N SER A 147 9.30 11.10 -0.67
CA SER A 147 7.93 11.62 -0.69
C SER A 147 7.97 13.14 -0.61
N SER A 148 6.94 13.77 -1.12
CA SER A 148 6.73 15.21 -0.89
C SER A 148 5.88 15.42 0.36
N ALA A 149 5.96 16.59 0.97
CA ALA A 149 5.15 16.95 2.14
C ALA A 149 3.64 16.79 1.91
N ASN A 150 3.18 17.01 0.65
CA ASN A 150 1.77 16.92 0.28
C ASN A 150 1.28 15.47 0.10
N THR A 151 2.18 14.54 -0.22
CA THR A 151 1.86 13.13 -0.50
C THR A 151 2.17 12.19 0.67
N LEU A 152 2.61 12.77 1.80
CA LEU A 152 2.96 12.03 3.00
C LEU A 152 1.77 11.19 3.50
N ASN A 153 2.03 9.92 3.81
CA ASN A 153 0.99 9.00 4.25
C ASN A 153 1.44 8.16 5.45
N VAL A 154 0.47 7.64 6.21
CA VAL A 154 0.72 6.91 7.46
C VAL A 154 1.47 5.59 7.22
N VAL A 155 1.18 4.89 6.11
CA VAL A 155 1.82 3.59 5.81
C VAL A 155 3.31 3.78 5.55
N ASP A 156 3.70 4.80 4.79
CA ASP A 156 5.11 5.06 4.49
C ASP A 156 5.88 5.50 5.73
N ILE A 157 5.26 6.34 6.60
CA ILE A 157 5.86 6.73 7.88
C ILE A 157 6.14 5.52 8.77
N LEU A 158 5.17 4.59 8.88
CA LEU A 158 5.31 3.42 9.75
C LEU A 158 6.19 2.31 9.15
N LYS A 159 6.26 2.22 7.81
CA LYS A 159 7.05 1.22 7.10
C LYS A 159 8.56 1.48 7.18
N HIS A 160 8.96 2.73 7.32
CA HIS A 160 10.35 3.15 7.38
C HIS A 160 10.78 3.38 8.83
N ASP A 161 12.01 2.99 9.15
CA ASP A 161 12.57 3.14 10.48
C ASP A 161 12.90 4.61 10.75
N TYR A 162 13.56 5.27 9.80
CA TYR A 162 13.94 6.68 9.88
C TYR A 162 13.13 7.55 8.93
N ILE A 163 12.86 8.78 9.36
CA ILE A 163 12.28 9.82 8.52
C ILE A 163 13.23 11.01 8.49
N ILE A 164 13.59 11.45 7.30
CA ILE A 164 14.49 12.58 7.09
C ILE A 164 13.71 13.68 6.38
N PHE A 165 13.52 14.79 7.06
CA PHE A 165 12.86 15.97 6.51
C PHE A 165 13.87 17.02 6.09
N SER A 166 13.64 17.72 4.97
CA SER A 166 14.24 19.01 4.74
C SER A 166 13.50 20.08 5.57
N LYS A 167 14.17 21.14 6.00
CA LYS A 167 13.56 22.25 6.75
C LYS A 167 12.33 22.84 6.05
N ALA A 168 12.42 23.03 4.74
CA ALA A 168 11.31 23.51 3.92
C ALA A 168 10.10 22.53 3.94
N ALA A 169 10.36 21.21 3.86
CA ALA A 169 9.32 20.20 3.95
C ALA A 169 8.63 20.15 5.32
N VAL A 170 9.36 20.44 6.43
CA VAL A 170 8.76 20.55 7.76
C VAL A 170 7.77 21.70 7.78
N GLN A 171 8.17 22.91 7.35
CA GLN A 171 7.30 24.09 7.32
C GLN A 171 6.02 23.82 6.53
N LYS A 172 6.14 23.20 5.35
CA LYS A 172 4.99 22.83 4.52
C LYS A 172 4.09 21.78 5.17
N THR A 173 4.69 20.82 5.87
CA THR A 173 3.92 19.80 6.61
C THR A 173 3.15 20.44 7.78
N GLU A 174 3.74 21.41 8.47
CA GLU A 174 3.09 22.19 9.53
C GLU A 174 1.92 23.02 8.98
N GLU A 175 2.07 23.67 7.84
CA GLU A 175 0.96 24.39 7.18
C GLU A 175 -0.20 23.45 6.82
N VAL A 176 0.08 22.27 6.26
CA VAL A 176 -0.94 21.30 5.84
C VAL A 176 -1.66 20.66 7.04
N LEU A 177 -0.96 20.43 8.14
CA LEU A 177 -1.51 19.79 9.33
C LEU A 177 -2.02 20.81 10.37
N GLY A 178 -1.43 21.99 10.47
CA GLY A 178 -1.77 23.02 11.45
C GLY A 178 -3.05 23.81 11.14
N ASN A 179 -3.45 23.92 9.87
CA ASN A 179 -4.70 24.57 9.44
C ASN A 179 -5.95 23.66 9.60
N ALA A 180 -6.01 22.89 10.67
CA ALA A 180 -7.06 21.88 10.88
C ALA A 180 -7.91 22.14 12.13
#